data_bf7e51f57188941d1c72ed5ede6764b7
#
_entry.id   bf7e51f57188941d1c72ed5ede6764b7
#
_cell.length_a   1.000
_cell.length_b   1.000
_cell.length_c   1.000
_cell.angle_alpha   90.00
_cell.angle_beta   90.00
_cell.angle_gamma   90.00
#
_symmetry.space_group_name_H-M   'P 1'
#
loop_
_entity.id
_entity.type
_entity.pdbx_description
1 polymer ?
#
loop_
_entity_poly.entity_id
_entity_poly.type
_entity_poly.pdbx_seq_one_letter_code
_entity_poly.pdbx_strand_id
1 'polypeptide(L)'
;PSQGFHYTELNEGARPYNVAGKHRHTVEVEMTLGRIMSMGRRLQTHADFDMPVVTFNPHLVPMSRGIIATCYTRPETSVALTDKVLLELYTTFYKNDPVIVVQED
;
A
#
# COMPACT_ATOMS: atom_id res chain seq x y z
N PRO A 1 -24.38 -3.75 -11.80
CA PRO A 1 -23.77 -2.75 -10.92
C PRO A 1 -24.88 -2.06 -10.13
N SER A 2 -24.68 -1.89 -8.81
CA SER A 2 -25.64 -1.14 -8.00
C SER A 2 -25.63 0.34 -8.41
N GLN A 3 -26.78 1.01 -8.35
CA GLN A 3 -26.92 2.42 -8.77
C GLN A 3 -25.89 3.35 -8.11
N GLY A 4 -25.46 3.08 -6.87
CA GLY A 4 -24.49 3.89 -6.14
C GLY A 4 -23.05 3.85 -6.66
N PHE A 5 -22.76 3.14 -7.76
CA PHE A 5 -21.45 3.07 -8.43
C PHE A 5 -21.47 3.65 -9.84
N HIS A 6 -22.53 4.34 -10.22
CA HIS A 6 -22.61 5.00 -11.50
C HIS A 6 -21.80 6.29 -11.50
N TYR A 7 -21.19 6.63 -12.63
CA TYR A 7 -20.35 7.83 -12.76
C TYR A 7 -21.08 9.13 -12.33
N THR A 8 -22.36 9.24 -12.66
CA THR A 8 -23.19 10.40 -12.30
C THR A 8 -23.30 10.61 -10.78
N GLU A 9 -23.22 9.54 -10.00
CA GLU A 9 -23.28 9.59 -8.53
C GLU A 9 -21.89 9.86 -7.89
N LEU A 10 -20.83 9.68 -8.66
CA LEU A 10 -19.45 9.82 -8.21
C LEU A 10 -18.79 11.11 -8.74
N ASN A 11 -19.41 11.77 -9.73
CA ASN A 11 -18.86 12.96 -10.31
C ASN A 11 -18.72 14.08 -9.26
N GLU A 12 -17.53 14.69 -9.20
CA GLU A 12 -17.17 15.71 -8.20
C GLU A 12 -17.22 15.25 -6.73
N GLY A 13 -17.27 13.94 -6.49
CA GLY A 13 -17.33 13.35 -5.17
C GLY A 13 -16.32 12.23 -4.95
N ALA A 14 -16.19 11.80 -3.70
CA ALA A 14 -15.46 10.60 -3.31
C ALA A 14 -16.33 9.75 -2.41
N ARG A 15 -16.33 8.43 -2.62
CA ARG A 15 -17.13 7.49 -1.84
C ARG A 15 -16.31 6.31 -1.35
N PRO A 16 -16.21 6.07 -0.04
CA PRO A 16 -15.61 4.85 0.48
C PRO A 16 -16.47 3.63 0.17
N TYR A 17 -15.85 2.48 -0.04
CA TYR A 17 -16.54 1.21 -0.22
C TYR A 17 -15.76 0.07 0.43
N ASN A 18 -16.46 -0.96 0.89
CA ASN A 18 -15.88 -2.14 1.53
C ASN A 18 -14.80 -1.81 2.58
N VAL A 19 -15.02 -0.78 3.38
CA VAL A 19 -14.13 -0.34 4.45
C VAL A 19 -14.15 -1.31 5.65
N ALA A 20 -13.34 -1.04 6.65
CA ALA A 20 -13.25 -1.83 7.89
C ALA A 20 -12.92 -3.32 7.66
N GLY A 21 -11.92 -3.59 6.82
CA GLY A 21 -11.43 -4.93 6.55
C GLY A 21 -12.32 -5.79 5.63
N LYS A 22 -13.41 -5.23 5.10
CA LYS A 22 -14.35 -5.98 4.24
C LYS A 22 -13.85 -6.16 2.80
N HIS A 23 -12.83 -5.41 2.40
CA HIS A 23 -12.31 -5.51 1.04
C HIS A 23 -11.36 -6.71 0.93
N ARG A 24 -11.56 -7.55 -0.08
CA ARG A 24 -10.74 -8.76 -0.30
C ARG A 24 -9.23 -8.48 -0.40
N HIS A 25 -8.85 -7.32 -0.95
CA HIS A 25 -7.45 -6.94 -1.07
C HIS A 25 -6.76 -6.75 0.29
N THR A 26 -7.47 -6.52 1.38
CA THR A 26 -6.86 -6.47 2.71
C THR A 26 -6.06 -7.74 2.99
N VAL A 27 -6.70 -8.89 2.86
CA VAL A 27 -6.07 -10.21 3.09
C VAL A 27 -4.97 -10.49 2.06
N GLU A 28 -5.20 -10.14 0.78
CA GLU A 28 -4.20 -10.33 -0.28
C GLU A 28 -2.92 -9.53 -0.01
N VAL A 29 -3.05 -8.27 0.46
CA VAL A 29 -1.91 -7.42 0.82
C VAL A 29 -1.20 -7.96 2.04
N GLU A 30 -1.91 -8.34 3.10
CA GLU A 30 -1.35 -8.95 4.31
C GLU A 30 -0.55 -10.21 3.99
N MET A 31 -1.12 -11.12 3.20
CA MET A 31 -0.43 -12.33 2.75
C MET A 31 0.83 -12.04 1.95
N THR A 32 0.76 -11.06 1.04
CA THR A 32 1.91 -10.68 0.21
C THR A 32 3.03 -10.08 1.04
N LEU A 33 2.70 -9.14 1.92
CA LEU A 33 3.67 -8.56 2.86
C LEU A 33 4.27 -9.61 3.78
N GLY A 34 3.45 -10.51 4.33
CA GLY A 34 3.92 -11.61 5.17
C GLY A 34 4.93 -12.51 4.44
N ARG A 35 4.69 -12.82 3.16
CA ARG A 35 5.65 -13.57 2.33
C ARG A 35 6.97 -12.81 2.15
N ILE A 36 6.91 -11.52 1.82
CA ILE A 36 8.11 -10.69 1.64
C ILE A 36 8.91 -10.62 2.95
N MET A 37 8.24 -10.40 4.06
CA MET A 37 8.88 -10.35 5.38
C MET A 37 9.54 -11.69 5.74
N SER A 38 8.91 -12.83 5.46
CA SER A 38 9.47 -14.14 5.70
C SER A 38 10.68 -14.46 4.81
N MET A 39 10.70 -13.96 3.57
CA MET A 39 11.83 -14.13 2.65
C MET A 39 13.05 -13.29 3.07
N GLY A 40 12.83 -12.10 3.61
CA GLY A 40 13.90 -11.20 4.09
C GLY A 40 14.52 -11.63 5.42
N ARG A 41 13.79 -12.39 6.22
CA ARG A 41 14.26 -12.95 7.49
C ARG A 41 14.55 -14.44 7.29
N ARG A 42 15.73 -14.91 7.73
CA ARG A 42 16.02 -16.35 7.87
C ARG A 42 15.22 -16.92 9.03
N LEU A 43 13.88 -16.91 8.91
CA LEU A 43 13.00 -17.42 9.96
C LEU A 43 12.94 -18.95 9.88
N GLN A 44 13.14 -19.58 11.02
CA GLN A 44 13.13 -21.03 11.12
C GLN A 44 11.70 -21.58 11.14
N THR A 45 10.71 -20.77 11.53
CA THR A 45 9.30 -21.17 11.53
C THR A 45 8.37 -19.96 11.28
N HIS A 46 7.15 -20.21 10.79
CA HIS A 46 6.09 -19.17 10.66
C HIS A 46 5.59 -18.64 12.01
N ALA A 47 5.95 -19.28 13.13
CA ALA A 47 5.56 -18.84 14.47
C ALA A 47 6.42 -17.67 15.00
N ASP A 48 7.50 -17.32 14.31
CA ASP A 48 8.51 -16.37 14.82
C ASP A 48 8.25 -14.92 14.41
N PHE A 49 7.14 -14.60 13.73
CA PHE A 49 6.79 -13.21 13.43
C PHE A 49 5.27 -12.99 13.38
N ASP A 50 4.87 -11.81 13.80
CA ASP A 50 3.50 -11.37 13.65
C ASP A 50 3.20 -11.02 12.19
N MET A 51 2.07 -11.52 11.69
CA MET A 51 1.58 -11.13 10.37
C MET A 51 1.31 -9.62 10.32
N PRO A 52 1.68 -8.95 9.23
CA PRO A 52 1.38 -7.53 9.10
C PRO A 52 -0.13 -7.30 9.12
N VAL A 53 -0.56 -6.27 9.86
CA VAL A 53 -1.95 -5.83 9.90
C VAL A 53 -2.10 -4.65 8.96
N VAL A 54 -3.03 -4.76 8.02
CA VAL A 54 -3.27 -3.74 6.99
C VAL A 54 -4.64 -3.09 7.19
N THR A 55 -4.65 -1.77 7.32
CA THR A 55 -5.88 -0.98 7.23
C THR A 55 -6.06 -0.49 5.80
N PHE A 56 -6.97 -1.13 5.06
CA PHE A 56 -7.24 -0.80 3.67
C PHE A 56 -8.64 -0.19 3.53
N ASN A 57 -8.69 1.09 3.17
CA ASN A 57 -9.93 1.84 2.98
C ASN A 57 -10.00 2.41 1.55
N PRO A 58 -10.53 1.67 0.59
CA PRO A 58 -10.62 2.14 -0.78
C PRO A 58 -11.74 3.17 -0.96
N HIS A 59 -11.50 4.09 -1.88
CA HIS A 59 -12.45 5.12 -2.27
C HIS A 59 -12.65 5.12 -3.79
N LEU A 60 -13.87 5.29 -4.21
CA LEU A 60 -14.19 5.62 -5.59
C LEU A 60 -14.06 7.12 -5.75
N VAL A 61 -13.35 7.54 -6.78
CA VAL A 61 -13.15 8.95 -7.14
C VAL A 61 -13.37 9.11 -8.64
N PRO A 62 -13.78 10.29 -9.13
CA PRO A 62 -14.07 10.52 -10.54
C PRO A 62 -12.79 10.68 -11.38
N MET A 63 -11.91 9.68 -11.30
CA MET A 63 -10.70 9.58 -12.09
C MET A 63 -10.93 8.61 -13.24
N SER A 64 -10.58 9.01 -14.45
CA SER A 64 -10.73 8.15 -15.62
C SER A 64 -9.76 6.97 -15.61
N ARG A 65 -8.57 7.14 -15.03
CA ARG A 65 -7.52 6.13 -14.98
C ARG A 65 -6.60 6.34 -13.79
N GLY A 66 -5.90 5.27 -13.41
CA GLY A 66 -4.88 5.29 -12.37
C GLY A 66 -5.43 5.01 -10.97
N ILE A 67 -4.53 4.99 -10.02
CA ILE A 67 -4.80 4.77 -8.59
C ILE A 67 -3.93 5.75 -7.81
N ILE A 68 -4.51 6.42 -6.82
CA ILE A 68 -3.77 7.15 -5.80
C ILE A 68 -3.78 6.27 -4.54
N ALA A 69 -2.60 5.95 -4.02
CA ALA A 69 -2.47 5.21 -2.78
C ALA A 69 -1.56 5.98 -1.81
N THR A 70 -2.07 6.33 -0.63
CA THR A 70 -1.26 6.88 0.46
C THR A 70 -1.00 5.76 1.46
N CYS A 71 0.28 5.44 1.68
CA CYS A 71 0.69 4.34 2.53
C CYS A 71 1.42 4.87 3.77
N TYR A 72 1.01 4.40 4.94
CA TYR A 72 1.65 4.71 6.22
C TYR A 72 2.31 3.47 6.77
N THR A 73 3.58 3.58 7.14
CA THR A 73 4.34 2.50 7.77
C THR A 73 5.11 3.03 8.97
N ARG A 74 5.53 2.12 9.84
CA ARG A 74 6.46 2.43 10.93
C ARG A 74 7.74 1.64 10.71
N PRO A 75 8.91 2.29 10.77
CA PRO A 75 10.17 1.58 10.70
C PRO A 75 10.35 0.70 11.93
N GLU A 76 10.91 -0.48 11.75
CA GLU A 76 11.23 -1.41 12.85
C GLU A 76 12.48 -0.98 13.62
N THR A 77 13.27 -0.09 13.06
CA THR A 77 14.56 0.33 13.62
C THR A 77 14.47 1.73 14.24
N SER A 78 15.35 2.00 15.22
CA SER A 78 15.54 3.34 15.81
C SER A 78 16.32 4.29 14.88
N VAL A 79 16.56 3.93 13.64
CA VAL A 79 17.25 4.79 12.67
C VAL A 79 16.33 5.95 12.32
N ALA A 80 16.84 7.17 12.48
CA ALA A 80 16.14 8.36 12.05
C ALA A 80 16.00 8.35 10.52
N LEU A 81 14.77 8.12 10.05
CA LEU A 81 14.45 8.23 8.63
C LEU A 81 14.23 9.71 8.31
N THR A 82 15.15 10.28 7.56
CA THR A 82 15.00 11.61 6.95
C THR A 82 14.51 11.45 5.52
N ASP A 83 13.93 12.51 4.95
CA ASP A 83 13.46 12.53 3.55
C ASP A 83 14.58 12.12 2.59
N LYS A 84 15.80 12.62 2.83
CA LYS A 84 16.98 12.24 2.05
C LYS A 84 17.27 10.74 2.10
N VAL A 85 17.23 10.13 3.28
CA VAL A 85 17.45 8.67 3.45
C VAL A 85 16.36 7.87 2.74
N LEU A 86 15.11 8.30 2.83
CA LEU A 86 14.01 7.65 2.15
C LEU A 86 14.13 7.78 0.63
N LEU A 87 14.45 8.97 0.13
CA LEU A 87 14.65 9.21 -1.29
C LEU A 87 15.78 8.32 -1.86
N GLU A 88 16.92 8.26 -1.17
CA GLU A 88 18.05 7.39 -1.56
C GLU A 88 17.67 5.91 -1.54
N LEU A 89 16.90 5.47 -0.54
CA LEU A 89 16.41 4.11 -0.43
C LEU A 89 15.53 3.73 -1.64
N TYR A 90 14.51 4.52 -1.93
CA TYR A 90 13.59 4.26 -3.04
C TYR A 90 14.29 4.37 -4.40
N THR A 91 15.13 5.37 -4.59
CA THR A 91 15.90 5.55 -5.82
C THR A 91 16.84 4.36 -6.06
N THR A 92 17.50 3.88 -5.01
CA THR A 92 18.38 2.72 -5.11
C THR A 92 17.61 1.43 -5.38
N PHE A 93 16.47 1.25 -4.70
CA PHE A 93 15.64 0.06 -4.83
C PHE A 93 15.08 -0.08 -6.25
N TYR A 94 14.56 1.02 -6.81
CA TYR A 94 13.90 1.03 -8.12
C TYR A 94 14.81 1.43 -9.30
N LYS A 95 16.13 1.58 -9.10
CA LYS A 95 17.07 2.08 -10.11
C LYS A 95 17.04 1.35 -11.46
N ASN A 96 16.65 0.07 -11.45
CA ASN A 96 16.60 -0.78 -12.65
C ASN A 96 15.18 -0.99 -13.17
N ASP A 97 14.19 -0.33 -12.60
CA ASP A 97 12.79 -0.46 -13.00
C ASP A 97 12.40 0.72 -13.90
N PRO A 98 12.22 0.49 -15.22
CA PRO A 98 12.00 1.57 -16.19
C PRO A 98 10.63 2.24 -16.09
N VAL A 99 9.69 1.66 -15.33
CA VAL A 99 8.31 2.16 -15.21
C VAL A 99 8.04 2.85 -13.89
N ILE A 100 9.02 2.87 -12.98
CA ILE A 100 8.90 3.53 -11.68
C ILE A 100 9.69 4.83 -11.69
N VAL A 101 9.05 5.91 -11.32
CA VAL A 101 9.65 7.23 -11.14
C VAL A 101 9.59 7.59 -9.65
N VAL A 102 10.76 7.75 -9.04
CA VAL A 102 10.89 8.29 -7.69
C VAL A 102 11.01 9.80 -7.78
N GLN A 103 10.13 10.52 -7.10
CA GLN A 103 10.10 11.99 -7.12
C GLN A 103 10.39 12.52 -5.72
N GLU A 104 11.09 13.65 -5.67
CA GLU A 104 11.25 14.50 -4.49
C GLU A 104 10.18 15.57 -4.51
N ASP A 105 9.55 15.84 -3.37
CA ASP A 105 8.56 16.93 -3.21
C ASP A 105 9.24 18.29 -3.08
#